data_781e914c009435833fea52ad59326b6b
#
_entry.id   781e914c009435833fea52ad59326b6b
#
_cell.length_a   1.000
_cell.length_b   1.000
_cell.length_c   1.000
_cell.angle_alpha   90.00
_cell.angle_beta   90.00
_cell.angle_gamma   90.00
#
_symmetry.space_group_name_H-M   'P 1'
#
loop_
_entity.id
_entity.type
_entity.pdbx_description
1 polymer ?
#
loop_
_entity_poly.entity_id
_entity_poly.type
_entity_poly.pdbx_seq_one_letter_code
_entity_poly.pdbx_strand_id
1 'polypeptide(L)'
;MPRTRADVARTDKLDEIVEAARGRLVDGGYGALSVADIARQLGVAQNAIYWYFPTKDHLLVAAVERILHDILDCKPKRGAAVDRVLWFAERLHEFQDLRLTIRERARSSEVVAAFERNVVGLLRLLLVNSLSEVATPDHIDDAADAVMALCEGVLLRDISAVHRRRLLRFGIERLLGPDSTV
;
A
#
# COMPACT_ATOMS: atom_id res chain seq x y z
N MET A 1 11.23 -28.73 -1.03
CA MET A 1 11.71 -29.40 0.19
C MET A 1 10.71 -29.16 1.30
N PRO A 2 10.36 -30.17 2.15
CA PRO A 2 9.44 -29.95 3.27
C PRO A 2 10.09 -29.00 4.30
N ARG A 3 9.31 -28.01 4.79
CA ARG A 3 9.74 -27.08 5.83
C ARG A 3 10.01 -27.85 7.12
N THR A 4 11.09 -27.54 7.80
CA THR A 4 11.39 -28.12 9.12
C THR A 4 10.51 -27.49 10.19
N ARG A 5 10.33 -28.18 11.34
CA ARG A 5 9.56 -27.64 12.48
C ARG A 5 10.16 -26.32 13.02
N ALA A 6 11.47 -26.16 12.90
CA ALA A 6 12.18 -24.92 13.26
C ALA A 6 11.87 -23.76 12.28
N ASP A 7 11.75 -24.06 10.97
CA ASP A 7 11.40 -23.05 9.96
C ASP A 7 9.96 -22.57 10.13
N VAL A 8 9.03 -23.47 10.50
CA VAL A 8 7.63 -23.12 10.78
C VAL A 8 7.55 -22.21 12.01
N ALA A 9 8.17 -22.60 13.13
CA ALA A 9 8.18 -21.78 14.35
C ALA A 9 8.81 -20.39 14.15
N ARG A 10 9.82 -20.31 13.28
CA ARG A 10 10.46 -19.04 12.91
C ARG A 10 9.54 -18.15 12.08
N THR A 11 8.84 -18.72 11.11
CA THR A 11 7.87 -17.99 10.28
C THR A 11 6.70 -17.49 11.15
N ASP A 12 6.16 -18.32 12.03
CA ASP A 12 5.08 -17.96 12.94
C ASP A 12 5.47 -16.77 13.84
N LYS A 13 6.73 -16.77 14.35
CA LYS A 13 7.21 -15.68 15.21
C LYS A 13 7.40 -14.36 14.43
N LEU A 14 7.87 -14.44 13.21
CA LEU A 14 7.99 -13.28 12.32
C LEU A 14 6.61 -12.69 12.04
N ASP A 15 5.62 -13.52 11.72
CA ASP A 15 4.25 -13.09 11.47
C ASP A 15 3.62 -12.44 12.72
N GLU A 16 3.86 -12.96 13.93
CA GLU A 16 3.40 -12.34 15.19
C GLU A 16 3.98 -10.93 15.37
N ILE A 17 5.28 -10.74 15.09
CA ILE A 17 5.94 -9.43 15.21
C ILE A 17 5.36 -8.44 14.19
N VAL A 18 5.20 -8.86 12.94
CA VAL A 18 4.65 -8.02 11.86
C VAL A 18 3.20 -7.64 12.16
N GLU A 19 2.39 -8.57 12.66
CA GLU A 19 0.99 -8.30 13.00
C GLU A 19 0.86 -7.34 14.17
N ALA A 20 1.68 -7.48 15.21
CA ALA A 20 1.73 -6.52 16.31
C ALA A 20 2.17 -5.12 15.84
N ALA A 21 3.13 -5.04 14.92
CA ALA A 21 3.57 -3.80 14.31
C ALA A 21 2.48 -3.16 13.45
N ARG A 22 1.76 -3.97 12.64
CA ARG A 22 0.62 -3.54 11.83
C ARG A 22 -0.47 -2.91 12.68
N GLY A 23 -0.89 -3.58 13.76
CA GLY A 23 -1.90 -3.05 14.68
C GLY A 23 -1.52 -1.66 15.20
N ARG A 24 -0.28 -1.48 15.67
CA ARG A 24 0.21 -0.20 16.17
C ARG A 24 0.26 0.90 15.11
N LEU A 25 0.61 0.55 13.86
CA LEU A 25 0.61 1.50 12.75
C LEU A 25 -0.81 1.96 12.40
N VAL A 26 -1.78 1.05 12.42
CA VAL A 26 -3.18 1.38 12.14
C VAL A 26 -3.78 2.24 13.24
N ASP A 27 -3.49 1.94 14.51
CA ASP A 27 -4.09 2.60 15.67
C ASP A 27 -3.45 3.98 15.98
N GLY A 28 -2.16 4.15 15.73
CA GLY A 28 -1.43 5.35 16.18
C GLY A 28 -0.29 5.79 15.27
N GLY A 29 -0.24 5.30 14.04
CA GLY A 29 0.76 5.69 13.05
C GLY A 29 2.19 5.31 13.42
N TYR A 30 3.17 5.91 12.73
CA TYR A 30 4.59 5.63 12.93
C TYR A 30 5.09 5.94 14.34
N GLY A 31 4.49 6.94 15.01
CA GLY A 31 4.83 7.29 16.39
C GLY A 31 4.57 6.15 17.37
N ALA A 32 3.48 5.39 17.18
CA ALA A 32 3.10 4.26 18.00
C ALA A 32 3.92 2.98 17.72
N LEU A 33 4.67 2.93 16.62
CA LEU A 33 5.52 1.79 16.27
C LEU A 33 6.74 1.75 17.20
N SER A 34 6.65 1.01 18.29
CA SER A 34 7.70 0.86 19.32
C SER A 34 8.16 -0.58 19.39
N VAL A 35 9.43 -0.84 19.04
CA VAL A 35 10.04 -2.19 19.16
C VAL A 35 10.00 -2.68 20.60
N ALA A 36 10.23 -1.80 21.59
CA ALA A 36 10.20 -2.14 23.01
C ALA A 36 8.81 -2.61 23.47
N ASP A 37 7.75 -1.93 23.00
CA ASP A 37 6.39 -2.28 23.37
C ASP A 37 5.90 -3.55 22.67
N ILE A 38 6.33 -3.77 21.42
CA ILE A 38 6.07 -5.02 20.70
C ILE A 38 6.76 -6.18 21.40
N ALA A 39 8.03 -6.01 21.79
CA ALA A 39 8.78 -7.02 22.51
C ALA A 39 8.10 -7.39 23.85
N ARG A 40 7.63 -6.38 24.61
CA ARG A 40 6.86 -6.58 25.85
C ARG A 40 5.55 -7.30 25.60
N GLN A 41 4.81 -6.90 24.58
CA GLN A 41 3.52 -7.52 24.19
C GLN A 41 3.67 -9.01 23.85
N LEU A 42 4.75 -9.36 23.16
CA LEU A 42 5.01 -10.74 22.67
C LEU A 42 5.83 -11.58 23.65
N GLY A 43 6.25 -11.01 24.80
CA GLY A 43 7.06 -11.71 25.81
C GLY A 43 8.45 -12.11 25.31
N VAL A 44 9.06 -11.28 24.42
CA VAL A 44 10.40 -11.54 23.85
C VAL A 44 11.36 -10.41 24.18
N ALA A 45 12.68 -10.70 24.09
CA ALA A 45 13.70 -9.65 24.19
C ALA A 45 13.68 -8.74 22.93
N GLN A 46 13.95 -7.44 23.08
CA GLN A 46 14.04 -6.52 21.93
C GLN A 46 15.07 -6.98 20.88
N ASN A 47 16.19 -7.54 21.34
CA ASN A 47 17.23 -8.07 20.43
C ASN A 47 16.71 -9.19 19.54
N ALA A 48 15.70 -9.96 19.97
CA ALA A 48 15.08 -10.97 19.15
C ALA A 48 14.30 -10.34 17.98
N ILE A 49 13.68 -9.17 18.17
CA ILE A 49 13.02 -8.42 17.09
C ILE A 49 14.06 -7.83 16.13
N TYR A 50 15.14 -7.21 16.67
CA TYR A 50 16.20 -6.64 15.84
C TYR A 50 16.97 -7.69 15.01
N TRP A 51 16.92 -8.93 15.42
CA TRP A 51 17.49 -10.01 14.61
C TRP A 51 16.69 -10.25 13.31
N TYR A 52 15.35 -10.06 13.33
CA TYR A 52 14.50 -10.13 12.13
C TYR A 52 14.44 -8.79 11.37
N PHE A 53 14.39 -7.70 12.12
CA PHE A 53 14.21 -6.34 11.60
C PHE A 53 15.33 -5.44 12.15
N PRO A 54 16.48 -5.33 11.45
CA PRO A 54 17.66 -4.62 11.95
C PRO A 54 17.42 -3.17 12.39
N THR A 55 16.41 -2.52 11.84
CA THR A 55 15.99 -1.17 12.24
C THR A 55 14.47 -1.07 12.37
N LYS A 56 14.00 -0.01 13.03
CA LYS A 56 12.56 0.34 13.06
C LYS A 56 11.96 0.50 11.66
N ASP A 57 12.75 0.94 10.69
CA ASP A 57 12.30 1.13 9.31
C ASP A 57 12.08 -0.21 8.57
N HIS A 58 12.88 -1.24 8.86
CA HIS A 58 12.61 -2.59 8.34
C HIS A 58 11.28 -3.13 8.89
N LEU A 59 11.02 -2.90 10.17
CA LEU A 59 9.74 -3.29 10.79
C LEU A 59 8.56 -2.49 10.22
N LEU A 60 8.74 -1.17 10.00
CA LEU A 60 7.77 -0.32 9.32
C LEU A 60 7.41 -0.89 7.94
N VAL A 61 8.41 -1.16 7.11
CA VAL A 61 8.21 -1.71 5.76
C VAL A 61 7.43 -3.02 5.82
N ALA A 62 7.83 -3.98 6.65
CA ALA A 62 7.15 -5.26 6.78
C ALA A 62 5.68 -5.11 7.22
N ALA A 63 5.40 -4.19 8.14
CA ALA A 63 4.04 -3.94 8.60
C ALA A 63 3.17 -3.26 7.52
N VAL A 64 3.74 -2.35 6.72
CA VAL A 64 3.04 -1.71 5.59
C VAL A 64 2.82 -2.71 4.45
N GLU A 65 3.77 -3.60 4.17
CA GLU A 65 3.59 -4.69 3.21
C GLU A 65 2.40 -5.59 3.60
N ARG A 66 2.22 -5.89 4.89
CA ARG A 66 1.06 -6.64 5.38
C ARG A 66 -0.25 -5.88 5.13
N ILE A 67 -0.29 -4.56 5.40
CA ILE A 67 -1.46 -3.72 5.12
C ILE A 67 -1.79 -3.73 3.61
N LEU A 68 -0.79 -3.58 2.76
CA LEU A 68 -0.98 -3.63 1.30
C LEU A 68 -1.47 -5.00 0.83
N HIS A 69 -0.95 -6.07 1.41
CA HIS A 69 -1.40 -7.43 1.11
C HIS A 69 -2.88 -7.60 1.44
N ASP A 70 -3.32 -7.18 2.62
CA ASP A 70 -4.72 -7.21 3.04
C ASP A 70 -5.62 -6.42 2.07
N ILE A 71 -5.18 -5.24 1.63
CA ILE A 71 -5.91 -4.43 0.63
C ILE A 71 -6.01 -5.18 -0.70
N LEU A 72 -4.91 -5.79 -1.17
CA LEU A 72 -4.88 -6.51 -2.44
C LEU A 72 -5.76 -7.77 -2.42
N ASP A 73 -5.83 -8.45 -1.30
CA ASP A 73 -6.69 -9.63 -1.13
C ASP A 73 -8.17 -9.29 -1.17
N CYS A 74 -8.53 -8.09 -0.69
CA CYS A 74 -9.91 -7.58 -0.69
C CYS A 74 -10.31 -6.90 -2.01
N LYS A 75 -9.40 -6.78 -3.01
CA LYS A 75 -9.70 -6.06 -4.25
C LYS A 75 -10.89 -6.68 -5.02
N PRO A 76 -11.78 -5.85 -5.60
CA PRO A 76 -12.87 -6.32 -6.43
C PRO A 76 -12.35 -7.11 -7.63
N LYS A 77 -12.84 -8.35 -7.79
CA LYS A 77 -12.49 -9.23 -8.91
C LYS A 77 -13.35 -8.98 -10.16
N ARG A 78 -14.44 -8.24 -10.02
CA ARG A 78 -15.44 -7.93 -11.07
C ARG A 78 -15.84 -6.46 -11.00
N GLY A 79 -16.40 -5.93 -12.08
CA GLY A 79 -16.84 -4.54 -12.17
C GLY A 79 -16.05 -3.76 -13.23
N ALA A 80 -16.53 -2.57 -13.59
CA ALA A 80 -15.87 -1.71 -14.56
C ALA A 80 -14.45 -1.31 -14.09
N ALA A 81 -13.52 -1.14 -15.02
CA ALA A 81 -12.15 -0.74 -14.73
C ALA A 81 -12.07 0.52 -13.86
N VAL A 82 -12.88 1.53 -14.18
CA VAL A 82 -12.98 2.78 -13.42
C VAL A 82 -13.40 2.52 -11.96
N ASP A 83 -14.38 1.64 -11.71
CA ASP A 83 -14.81 1.32 -10.35
C ASP A 83 -13.75 0.60 -9.54
N ARG A 84 -12.96 -0.28 -10.16
CA ARG A 84 -11.82 -0.93 -9.52
C ARG A 84 -10.74 0.07 -9.12
N VAL A 85 -10.42 1.02 -10.01
CA VAL A 85 -9.46 2.11 -9.71
C VAL A 85 -9.97 2.99 -8.58
N LEU A 86 -11.25 3.39 -8.61
CA LEU A 86 -11.85 4.20 -7.55
C LEU A 86 -11.83 3.50 -6.20
N TRP A 87 -12.16 2.20 -6.16
CA TRP A 87 -12.09 1.42 -4.93
C TRP A 87 -10.67 1.42 -4.35
N PHE A 88 -9.67 1.22 -5.21
CA PHE A 88 -8.27 1.22 -4.79
C PHE A 88 -7.82 2.59 -4.25
N ALA A 89 -8.20 3.67 -4.94
CA ALA A 89 -7.90 5.03 -4.50
C ALA A 89 -8.53 5.35 -3.14
N GLU A 90 -9.76 4.88 -2.88
CA GLU A 90 -10.43 5.04 -1.59
C GLU A 90 -9.70 4.29 -0.47
N ARG A 91 -9.27 3.05 -0.72
CA ARG A 91 -8.46 2.27 0.26
C ARG A 91 -7.12 2.94 0.54
N LEU A 92 -6.42 3.43 -0.47
CA LEU A 92 -5.16 4.15 -0.28
C LEU A 92 -5.33 5.46 0.49
N HIS A 93 -6.49 6.12 0.35
CA HIS A 93 -6.77 7.34 1.09
C HIS A 93 -6.94 7.09 2.60
N GLU A 94 -7.49 5.95 3.01
CA GLU A 94 -7.62 5.59 4.43
C GLU A 94 -6.26 5.54 5.15
N PHE A 95 -5.18 5.31 4.39
CA PHE A 95 -3.81 5.26 4.88
C PHE A 95 -2.96 6.47 4.43
N GLN A 96 -3.59 7.63 4.15
CA GLN A 96 -2.85 8.78 3.62
C GLN A 96 -1.74 9.27 4.54
N ASP A 97 -1.95 9.29 5.86
CA ASP A 97 -0.95 9.73 6.83
C ASP A 97 0.25 8.78 6.86
N LEU A 98 0.00 7.48 6.72
CA LEU A 98 1.05 6.48 6.61
C LEU A 98 1.84 6.65 5.30
N ARG A 99 1.18 6.95 4.18
CA ARG A 99 1.83 7.25 2.89
C ARG A 99 2.72 8.48 2.98
N LEU A 100 2.27 9.56 3.64
CA LEU A 100 3.08 10.75 3.87
C LEU A 100 4.30 10.43 4.73
N THR A 101 4.12 9.62 5.78
CA THR A 101 5.21 9.14 6.62
C THR A 101 6.24 8.33 5.83
N ILE A 102 5.80 7.41 4.97
CA ILE A 102 6.69 6.63 4.09
C ILE A 102 7.51 7.57 3.18
N ARG A 103 6.85 8.53 2.51
CA ARG A 103 7.51 9.50 1.63
C ARG A 103 8.53 10.37 2.37
N GLU A 104 8.24 10.78 3.58
CA GLU A 104 9.17 11.54 4.41
C GLU A 104 10.38 10.67 4.82
N ARG A 105 10.12 9.46 5.33
CA ARG A 105 11.16 8.52 5.76
C ARG A 105 12.05 8.05 4.62
N ALA A 106 11.54 7.91 3.40
CA ALA A 106 12.30 7.53 2.21
C ALA A 106 13.46 8.50 1.91
N ARG A 107 13.39 9.75 2.38
CA ARG A 107 14.48 10.73 2.22
C ARG A 107 15.72 10.41 3.05
N SER A 108 15.58 9.64 4.12
CA SER A 108 16.63 9.34 5.10
C SER A 108 16.88 7.85 5.32
N SER A 109 16.11 6.98 4.68
CA SER A 109 16.17 5.54 4.87
C SER A 109 16.09 4.82 3.53
N GLU A 110 17.19 4.17 3.10
CA GLU A 110 17.24 3.46 1.82
C GLU A 110 16.26 2.27 1.77
N VAL A 111 16.03 1.59 2.89
CA VAL A 111 15.04 0.49 2.93
C VAL A 111 13.63 0.99 2.67
N VAL A 112 13.28 2.17 3.20
CA VAL A 112 11.96 2.79 2.95
C VAL A 112 11.88 3.34 1.53
N ALA A 113 12.96 3.95 1.01
CA ALA A 113 13.03 4.44 -0.37
C ALA A 113 12.87 3.30 -1.40
N ALA A 114 13.54 2.17 -1.16
CA ALA A 114 13.40 0.99 -2.01
C ALA A 114 11.96 0.43 -1.97
N PHE A 115 11.36 0.37 -0.78
CA PHE A 115 9.97 -0.02 -0.62
C PHE A 115 9.01 0.93 -1.36
N GLU A 116 9.17 2.25 -1.21
CA GLU A 116 8.33 3.24 -1.91
C GLU A 116 8.39 3.06 -3.43
N ARG A 117 9.60 2.91 -4.00
CA ARG A 117 9.77 2.64 -5.44
C ARG A 117 9.04 1.37 -5.89
N ASN A 118 9.15 0.29 -5.10
CA ASN A 118 8.48 -0.98 -5.40
C ASN A 118 6.95 -0.86 -5.36
N VAL A 119 6.41 -0.15 -4.36
CA VAL A 119 4.96 0.10 -4.25
C VAL A 119 4.46 0.93 -5.44
N VAL A 120 5.16 2.00 -5.82
CA VAL A 120 4.80 2.82 -7.00
C VAL A 120 4.78 1.95 -8.26
N GLY A 121 5.81 1.12 -8.47
CA GLY A 121 5.86 0.17 -9.59
C GLY A 121 4.71 -0.84 -9.58
N LEU A 122 4.38 -1.40 -8.41
CA LEU A 122 3.24 -2.32 -8.26
C LEU A 122 1.91 -1.62 -8.58
N LEU A 123 1.68 -0.42 -8.04
CA LEU A 123 0.45 0.33 -8.31
C LEU A 123 0.30 0.67 -9.79
N ARG A 124 1.39 1.07 -10.44
CA ARG A 124 1.42 1.30 -11.89
C ARG A 124 1.04 0.04 -12.67
N LEU A 125 1.63 -1.10 -12.32
CA LEU A 125 1.32 -2.38 -12.96
C LEU A 125 -0.16 -2.78 -12.79
N LEU A 126 -0.72 -2.57 -11.59
CA LEU A 126 -2.13 -2.83 -11.31
C LEU A 126 -3.05 -1.90 -12.12
N LEU A 127 -2.67 -0.64 -12.32
CA LEU A 127 -3.39 0.30 -13.16
C LEU A 127 -3.34 -0.15 -14.62
N VAL A 128 -2.16 -0.42 -15.17
CA VAL A 128 -2.01 -0.92 -16.55
C VAL A 128 -2.90 -2.14 -16.77
N ASN A 129 -2.86 -3.13 -15.88
CA ASN A 129 -3.70 -4.33 -15.96
C ASN A 129 -5.21 -4.01 -15.86
N SER A 130 -5.59 -3.01 -15.06
CA SER A 130 -7.00 -2.62 -14.93
C SER A 130 -7.51 -1.84 -16.13
N LEU A 131 -6.64 -1.02 -16.74
CA LEU A 131 -6.98 -0.17 -17.88
C LEU A 131 -6.87 -0.88 -19.22
N SER A 132 -6.15 -2.02 -19.31
CA SER A 132 -6.00 -2.81 -20.55
C SER A 132 -7.31 -3.31 -21.15
N GLU A 133 -8.39 -3.31 -20.35
CA GLU A 133 -9.72 -3.68 -20.82
C GLU A 133 -10.43 -2.54 -21.57
N VAL A 134 -9.99 -1.28 -21.40
CA VAL A 134 -10.70 -0.07 -21.85
C VAL A 134 -9.81 0.95 -22.58
N ALA A 135 -8.49 0.86 -22.46
CA ALA A 135 -7.54 1.73 -23.13
C ALA A 135 -6.92 1.02 -24.35
N THR A 136 -6.58 1.80 -25.38
CA THR A 136 -5.85 1.27 -26.54
C THR A 136 -4.40 0.96 -26.13
N PRO A 137 -3.79 -0.11 -26.69
CA PRO A 137 -2.41 -0.51 -26.33
C PRO A 137 -1.38 0.61 -26.45
N ASP A 138 -1.53 1.48 -27.45
CA ASP A 138 -0.57 2.55 -27.75
C ASP A 138 -0.57 3.68 -26.70
N HIS A 139 -1.60 3.79 -25.86
CA HIS A 139 -1.76 4.87 -24.88
C HIS A 139 -1.89 4.37 -23.43
N ILE A 140 -1.79 3.07 -23.20
CA ILE A 140 -2.06 2.49 -21.87
C ILE A 140 -1.06 2.95 -20.81
N ASP A 141 0.21 3.10 -21.17
CA ASP A 141 1.25 3.54 -20.26
C ASP A 141 1.05 5.01 -19.86
N ASP A 142 0.80 5.88 -20.82
CA ASP A 142 0.51 7.30 -20.58
C ASP A 142 -0.79 7.47 -19.78
N ALA A 143 -1.81 6.69 -20.09
CA ALA A 143 -3.07 6.70 -19.34
C ALA A 143 -2.88 6.25 -17.89
N ALA A 144 -2.09 5.20 -17.65
CA ALA A 144 -1.79 4.73 -16.30
C ALA A 144 -1.00 5.80 -15.50
N ASP A 145 0.00 6.44 -16.10
CA ASP A 145 0.78 7.47 -15.45
C ASP A 145 -0.06 8.74 -15.19
N ALA A 146 -0.94 9.12 -16.10
CA ALA A 146 -1.87 10.23 -15.92
C ALA A 146 -2.91 9.95 -14.82
N VAL A 147 -3.46 8.73 -14.76
CA VAL A 147 -4.38 8.31 -13.68
C VAL A 147 -3.66 8.27 -12.34
N MET A 148 -2.41 7.80 -12.27
CA MET A 148 -1.61 7.86 -11.04
C MET A 148 -1.45 9.30 -10.56
N ALA A 149 -1.02 10.21 -11.43
CA ALA A 149 -0.84 11.64 -11.11
C ALA A 149 -2.15 12.28 -10.64
N LEU A 150 -3.28 11.97 -11.30
CA LEU A 150 -4.60 12.41 -10.89
C LEU A 150 -4.96 11.90 -9.49
N CYS A 151 -4.78 10.60 -9.23
CA CYS A 151 -5.03 10.01 -7.93
C CYS A 151 -4.18 10.66 -6.83
N GLU A 152 -2.88 10.82 -7.05
CA GLU A 152 -1.99 11.47 -6.09
C GLU A 152 -2.44 12.89 -5.78
N GLY A 153 -2.75 13.70 -6.79
CA GLY A 153 -3.19 15.07 -6.61
C GLY A 153 -4.54 15.20 -5.90
N VAL A 154 -5.50 14.33 -6.21
CA VAL A 154 -6.83 14.37 -5.60
C VAL A 154 -6.81 13.82 -4.16
N LEU A 155 -6.01 12.78 -3.88
CA LEU A 155 -5.90 12.17 -2.55
C LEU A 155 -5.22 13.09 -1.53
N LEU A 156 -4.44 14.07 -1.97
CA LEU A 156 -3.81 15.07 -1.09
C LEU A 156 -4.74 16.23 -0.71
N ARG A 157 -5.93 16.33 -1.33
CA ARG A 157 -6.85 17.46 -1.08
C ARG A 157 -7.77 17.16 0.10
N ASP A 158 -7.98 18.17 0.93
CA ASP A 158 -9.00 18.14 1.98
C ASP A 158 -10.38 18.42 1.36
N ILE A 159 -11.01 17.37 0.85
CA ILE A 159 -12.34 17.38 0.23
C ILE A 159 -13.14 16.17 0.69
N SER A 160 -14.47 16.30 0.65
CA SER A 160 -15.35 15.19 1.04
C SER A 160 -15.15 13.94 0.17
N ALA A 161 -15.40 12.76 0.74
CA ALA A 161 -15.31 11.48 0.03
C ALA A 161 -16.15 11.46 -1.26
N VAL A 162 -17.34 12.04 -1.20
CA VAL A 162 -18.26 12.15 -2.36
C VAL A 162 -17.63 13.01 -3.47
N HIS A 163 -17.06 14.16 -3.11
CA HIS A 163 -16.40 15.04 -4.08
C HIS A 163 -15.14 14.39 -4.65
N ARG A 164 -14.32 13.75 -3.82
CA ARG A 164 -13.13 13.02 -4.23
C ARG A 164 -13.45 11.92 -5.26
N ARG A 165 -14.44 11.08 -4.95
CA ARG A 165 -14.89 10.02 -5.85
C ARG A 165 -15.39 10.58 -7.19
N ARG A 166 -16.17 11.68 -7.16
CA ARG A 166 -16.67 12.35 -8.38
C ARG A 166 -15.52 12.90 -9.23
N LEU A 167 -14.53 13.57 -8.62
CA LEU A 167 -13.39 14.12 -9.34
C LEU A 167 -12.53 13.02 -9.98
N LEU A 168 -12.23 11.95 -9.22
CA LEU A 168 -11.47 10.82 -9.73
C LEU A 168 -12.21 10.16 -10.90
N ARG A 169 -13.50 9.86 -10.76
CA ARG A 169 -14.32 9.28 -11.82
C ARG A 169 -14.28 10.15 -13.08
N PHE A 170 -14.60 11.43 -12.94
CA PHE A 170 -14.60 12.38 -14.05
C PHE A 170 -13.24 12.41 -14.78
N GLY A 171 -12.15 12.51 -14.03
CA GLY A 171 -10.81 12.59 -14.62
C GLY A 171 -10.40 11.29 -15.31
N ILE A 172 -10.65 10.12 -14.68
CA ILE A 172 -10.32 8.81 -15.26
C ILE A 172 -11.11 8.58 -16.56
N GLU A 173 -12.43 8.83 -16.55
CA GLU A 173 -13.28 8.68 -17.75
C GLU A 173 -12.82 9.60 -18.90
N ARG A 174 -12.34 10.80 -18.59
CA ARG A 174 -11.81 11.73 -19.61
C ARG A 174 -10.44 11.33 -20.15
N LEU A 175 -9.58 10.76 -19.31
CA LEU A 175 -8.28 10.27 -19.73
C LEU A 175 -8.38 9.02 -20.61
N LEU A 176 -9.40 8.19 -20.39
CA LEU A 176 -9.61 6.96 -21.16
C LEU A 176 -10.37 7.18 -22.49
N GLY A 177 -10.94 8.37 -22.70
CA GLY A 177 -11.73 8.71 -23.90
C GLY A 177 -13.21 8.32 -23.82
N PRO A 178 -14.04 8.76 -24.79
CA PRO A 178 -15.48 8.55 -24.78
C PRO A 178 -15.94 7.11 -24.97
N ASP A 179 -15.10 6.22 -25.46
CA ASP A 179 -15.45 4.83 -25.76
C ASP A 179 -15.27 3.85 -24.58
N SER A 180 -14.88 4.34 -23.40
CA SER A 180 -14.58 3.53 -22.22
C SER A 180 -15.79 3.21 -21.34
N THR A 181 -17.00 3.55 -21.79
CA THR A 181 -18.26 3.35 -21.04
C THR A 181 -19.08 2.25 -21.71
N VAL A 182 -18.66 0.98 -21.55
CA VAL A 182 -19.50 -0.18 -21.83
C VAL A 182 -19.54 -1.08 -20.60
#